data_9f333e532d42d92330ec63aa699da0e6
#
_entry.id   9f333e532d42d92330ec63aa699da0e6
#
_cell.length_a   1.000
_cell.length_b   1.000
_cell.length_c   1.000
_cell.angle_alpha   90.00
_cell.angle_beta   90.00
_cell.angle_gamma   90.00
#
_symmetry.space_group_name_H-M   'P 1'
#
loop_
_entity.id
_entity.type
_entity.pdbx_description
1 polymer ?
#
loop_
_entity_poly.entity_id
_entity_poly.type
_entity_poly.pdbx_seq_one_letter_code
_entity_poly.pdbx_strand_id
1 'polypeptide(L)'
;MRFLVIAGLSVGIVFASAAQALEPKLLVVKLQPRAFARTLISAKEFSCLDKLWKAESHWNAKAKNPSSGAYGIAQFMPQTWKNYNLVKTSNPYKQITYGLHYIQMRYAGSACLAWQHERNYNWY
;
A
#
# COMPACT_ATOMS: atom_id res chain seq x y z
N MET A 1 -52.34 60.38 41.15
CA MET A 1 -51.16 60.25 40.24
C MET A 1 -50.76 58.79 40.22
N ARG A 2 -51.02 58.15 39.12
CA ARG A 2 -50.65 56.71 38.89
C ARG A 2 -49.43 56.68 37.96
N PHE A 3 -48.31 56.25 38.47
CA PHE A 3 -47.11 55.98 37.66
C PHE A 3 -47.21 54.60 37.06
N LEU A 4 -47.27 54.54 35.74
CA LEU A 4 -47.13 53.32 34.97
C LEU A 4 -45.65 53.00 34.85
N VAL A 5 -45.22 51.88 35.40
CA VAL A 5 -43.87 51.33 35.13
C VAL A 5 -43.99 50.42 33.91
N ILE A 6 -43.40 50.85 32.82
CA ILE A 6 -43.27 50.03 31.59
C ILE A 6 -42.01 49.19 31.79
N ALA A 7 -42.19 47.89 32.01
CA ALA A 7 -41.08 46.94 31.99
C ALA A 7 -40.72 46.63 30.55
N GLY A 8 -39.55 47.14 30.12
CA GLY A 8 -38.98 46.80 28.81
C GLY A 8 -38.41 45.37 28.83
N LEU A 9 -39.01 44.44 28.10
CA LEU A 9 -38.40 43.14 27.75
C LEU A 9 -37.32 43.37 26.69
N SER A 10 -36.05 43.29 27.08
CA SER A 10 -34.93 43.16 26.14
C SER A 10 -34.80 41.71 25.73
N VAL A 11 -35.25 41.40 24.53
CA VAL A 11 -34.96 40.10 23.88
C VAL A 11 -33.51 40.09 23.43
N GLY A 12 -32.64 39.47 24.21
CA GLY A 12 -31.27 39.22 23.79
C GLY A 12 -31.24 38.13 22.70
N ILE A 13 -30.95 38.52 21.47
CA ILE A 13 -30.71 37.59 20.41
C ILE A 13 -29.30 37.00 20.59
N VAL A 14 -29.23 35.79 21.11
CA VAL A 14 -27.98 35.00 21.18
C VAL A 14 -27.69 34.49 19.79
N PHE A 15 -26.78 35.13 19.08
CA PHE A 15 -26.19 34.55 17.86
C PHE A 15 -25.26 33.41 18.29
N ALA A 16 -25.76 32.19 18.24
CA ALA A 16 -24.92 31.01 18.33
C ALA A 16 -24.11 30.93 17.03
N SER A 17 -22.89 31.42 17.05
CA SER A 17 -21.91 31.20 16.01
C SER A 17 -21.54 29.72 16.02
N ALA A 18 -22.20 28.92 15.21
CA ALA A 18 -21.78 27.57 14.90
C ALA A 18 -20.54 27.67 14.00
N ALA A 19 -19.39 27.92 14.61
CA ALA A 19 -18.12 27.59 13.99
C ALA A 19 -18.04 26.06 13.96
N GLN A 20 -18.66 25.45 12.95
CA GLN A 20 -18.37 24.07 12.60
C GLN A 20 -16.93 24.01 12.17
N ALA A 21 -16.05 23.59 13.07
CA ALA A 21 -14.71 23.20 12.73
C ALA A 21 -14.85 22.07 11.70
N LEU A 22 -14.54 22.38 10.44
CA LEU A 22 -14.31 21.41 9.40
C LEU A 22 -13.06 20.64 9.82
N GLU A 23 -13.24 19.57 10.59
CA GLU A 23 -12.20 18.59 10.81
C GLU A 23 -11.74 18.14 9.43
N PRO A 24 -10.47 18.34 9.07
CA PRO A 24 -9.97 17.82 7.80
C PRO A 24 -10.07 16.30 7.88
N LYS A 25 -11.06 15.75 7.21
CA LYS A 25 -11.17 14.31 7.01
C LYS A 25 -9.93 13.92 6.21
N LEU A 26 -8.90 13.42 6.92
CA LEU A 26 -7.69 12.91 6.32
C LEU A 26 -8.08 11.77 5.39
N LEU A 27 -8.18 12.06 4.10
CA LEU A 27 -8.44 11.06 3.08
C LEU A 27 -7.17 10.20 2.99
N VAL A 28 -7.16 9.07 3.68
CA VAL A 28 -6.11 8.07 3.52
C VAL A 28 -6.29 7.46 2.13
N VAL A 29 -5.62 8.05 1.14
CA VAL A 29 -5.56 7.48 -0.20
C VAL A 29 -4.66 6.26 -0.14
N LYS A 30 -5.27 5.08 -0.14
CA LYS A 30 -4.53 3.82 -0.23
C LYS A 30 -3.94 3.71 -1.63
N LEU A 31 -2.63 3.79 -1.74
CA LEU A 31 -1.92 3.62 -3.01
C LEU A 31 -2.22 2.25 -3.63
N GLN A 32 -2.32 2.20 -4.94
CA GLN A 32 -2.36 0.93 -5.66
C GLN A 32 -1.06 0.14 -5.42
N PRO A 33 -1.08 -1.20 -5.39
CA PRO A 33 0.07 -2.01 -5.01
C PRO A 33 1.37 -1.65 -5.75
N ARG A 34 1.30 -1.46 -7.05
CA ARG A 34 2.45 -1.07 -7.88
C ARG A 34 2.98 0.33 -7.52
N ALA A 35 2.09 1.29 -7.26
CA ALA A 35 2.47 2.62 -6.79
C ALA A 35 3.07 2.58 -5.38
N PHE A 36 2.55 1.73 -4.50
CA PHE A 36 3.12 1.48 -3.18
C PHE A 36 4.57 0.98 -3.29
N ALA A 37 4.84 -0.04 -4.12
CA ALA A 37 6.20 -0.54 -4.33
C ALA A 37 7.16 0.55 -4.81
N ARG A 38 6.68 1.44 -5.68
CA ARG A 38 7.47 2.57 -6.19
C ARG A 38 7.93 3.55 -5.10
N THR A 39 7.24 3.63 -3.99
CA THR A 39 7.63 4.50 -2.86
C THR A 39 8.74 3.90 -1.99
N LEU A 40 9.01 2.60 -2.13
CA LEU A 40 9.92 1.86 -1.24
C LEU A 40 11.34 1.75 -1.76
N ILE A 41 11.56 1.98 -3.05
CA ILE A 41 12.86 1.79 -3.71
C ILE A 41 13.14 2.93 -4.71
N SER A 42 14.38 3.02 -5.18
CA SER A 42 14.75 4.04 -6.17
C SER A 42 14.01 3.84 -7.51
N ALA A 43 13.89 4.91 -8.30
CA ALA A 43 13.24 4.85 -9.60
C ALA A 43 13.91 3.84 -10.56
N LYS A 44 15.25 3.73 -10.49
CA LYS A 44 16.02 2.75 -11.27
C LYS A 44 15.65 1.31 -10.88
N GLU A 45 15.69 1.01 -9.59
CA GLU A 45 15.36 -0.33 -9.08
C GLU A 45 13.88 -0.66 -9.32
N PHE A 46 12.98 0.31 -9.19
CA PHE A 46 11.57 0.10 -9.52
C PHE A 46 11.36 -0.23 -10.99
N SER A 47 12.09 0.38 -11.92
CA SER A 47 11.98 0.05 -13.34
C SER A 47 12.31 -1.42 -13.61
N CYS A 48 13.29 -1.98 -12.91
CA CYS A 48 13.65 -3.40 -13.00
C CYS A 48 12.61 -4.28 -12.31
N LEU A 49 12.18 -3.91 -11.10
CA LEU A 49 11.16 -4.63 -10.34
C LEU A 49 9.85 -4.74 -11.11
N ASP A 50 9.46 -3.66 -11.79
CA ASP A 50 8.24 -3.62 -12.57
C ASP A 50 8.26 -4.64 -13.73
N LYS A 51 9.40 -4.75 -14.41
CA LYS A 51 9.60 -5.76 -15.46
C LYS A 51 9.57 -7.17 -14.88
N LEU A 52 10.26 -7.39 -13.77
CA LEU A 52 10.33 -8.68 -13.09
C LEU A 52 8.92 -9.15 -12.67
N TRP A 53 8.21 -8.37 -11.87
CA TRP A 53 6.92 -8.79 -11.35
C TRP A 53 5.79 -8.73 -12.37
N LYS A 54 5.97 -7.98 -13.45
CA LYS A 54 5.10 -8.08 -14.62
C LYS A 54 5.29 -9.42 -15.34
N ALA A 55 6.53 -9.89 -15.49
CA ALA A 55 6.82 -11.20 -16.07
C ALA A 55 6.29 -12.34 -15.18
N GLU A 56 6.45 -12.23 -13.86
CA GLU A 56 6.03 -13.25 -12.89
C GLU A 56 4.51 -13.42 -12.81
N SER A 57 3.80 -12.33 -12.62
CA SER A 57 2.38 -12.39 -12.24
C SER A 57 1.51 -11.30 -12.84
N HIS A 58 2.04 -10.38 -13.63
CA HIS A 58 1.37 -9.12 -14.01
C HIS A 58 0.88 -8.33 -12.77
N TRP A 59 1.66 -8.35 -11.67
CA TRP A 59 1.29 -7.75 -10.39
C TRP A 59 0.03 -8.32 -9.74
N ASN A 60 -0.38 -9.51 -10.11
CA ASN A 60 -1.56 -10.17 -9.57
C ASN A 60 -1.24 -10.90 -8.26
N ALA A 61 -1.73 -10.38 -7.14
CA ALA A 61 -1.54 -10.97 -5.82
C ALA A 61 -2.18 -12.35 -5.64
N LYS A 62 -3.06 -12.76 -6.54
CA LYS A 62 -3.74 -14.07 -6.54
C LYS A 62 -3.26 -14.99 -7.65
N ALA A 63 -2.24 -14.58 -8.43
CA ALA A 63 -1.68 -15.42 -9.49
C ALA A 63 -1.13 -16.71 -8.87
N LYS A 64 -1.50 -17.84 -9.46
CA LYS A 64 -1.04 -19.16 -9.04
C LYS A 64 -0.58 -19.97 -10.25
N ASN A 65 0.63 -20.48 -10.19
CA ASN A 65 1.09 -21.47 -11.16
C ASN A 65 0.57 -22.86 -10.75
N PRO A 66 -0.29 -23.51 -11.55
CA PRO A 66 -0.88 -24.80 -11.16
C PRO A 66 0.12 -25.94 -11.12
N SER A 67 1.24 -25.85 -11.86
CA SER A 67 2.27 -26.89 -11.90
C SER A 67 3.24 -26.80 -10.72
N SER A 68 3.77 -25.59 -10.45
CA SER A 68 4.79 -25.36 -9.42
C SER A 68 4.23 -24.99 -8.06
N GLY A 69 2.99 -24.48 -8.01
CA GLY A 69 2.39 -23.90 -6.81
C GLY A 69 2.91 -22.50 -6.47
N ALA A 70 3.74 -21.91 -7.32
CA ALA A 70 4.17 -20.51 -7.15
C ALA A 70 2.97 -19.58 -7.03
N TYR A 71 3.04 -18.59 -6.13
CA TYR A 71 1.89 -17.80 -5.77
C TYR A 71 2.24 -16.34 -5.53
N GLY A 72 1.32 -15.46 -5.97
CA GLY A 72 1.32 -14.04 -5.68
C GLY A 72 2.17 -13.21 -6.64
N ILE A 73 2.36 -11.94 -6.31
CA ILE A 73 3.06 -10.95 -7.14
C ILE A 73 4.48 -11.42 -7.50
N ALA A 74 5.22 -11.91 -6.50
CA ALA A 74 6.61 -12.35 -6.65
C ALA A 74 6.75 -13.83 -7.04
N GLN A 75 5.63 -14.55 -7.22
CA GLN A 75 5.59 -15.98 -7.57
C GLN A 75 6.44 -16.86 -6.64
N PHE A 76 6.30 -16.64 -5.32
CA PHE A 76 7.00 -17.46 -4.34
C PHE A 76 6.55 -18.91 -4.38
N MET A 77 7.52 -19.80 -4.48
CA MET A 77 7.30 -21.23 -4.35
C MET A 77 6.82 -21.59 -2.93
N PRO A 78 6.08 -22.70 -2.72
CA PRO A 78 5.69 -23.14 -1.39
C PRO A 78 6.86 -23.23 -0.41
N GLN A 79 8.02 -23.69 -0.89
CA GLN A 79 9.23 -23.78 -0.09
C GLN A 79 9.80 -22.40 0.28
N THR A 80 9.66 -21.40 -0.59
CA THR A 80 10.11 -20.03 -0.29
C THR A 80 9.33 -19.42 0.86
N TRP A 81 7.99 -19.56 0.86
CA TRP A 81 7.16 -19.11 1.98
C TRP A 81 7.64 -19.73 3.31
N LYS A 82 7.93 -21.02 3.29
CA LYS A 82 8.40 -21.76 4.47
C LYS A 82 9.80 -21.35 4.93
N ASN A 83 10.75 -21.28 4.01
CA ASN A 83 12.15 -20.98 4.32
C ASN A 83 12.34 -19.58 4.90
N TYR A 84 11.49 -18.63 4.54
CA TYR A 84 11.52 -17.27 5.06
C TYR A 84 10.54 -17.01 6.21
N ASN A 85 9.92 -18.08 6.75
CA ASN A 85 8.91 -17.97 7.82
C ASN A 85 7.76 -17.03 7.48
N LEU A 86 7.32 -17.02 6.23
CA LEU A 86 6.27 -16.14 5.75
C LEU A 86 4.92 -16.85 5.78
N VAL A 87 3.90 -16.16 6.28
CA VAL A 87 2.52 -16.63 6.16
C VAL A 87 2.00 -16.31 4.78
N LYS A 88 1.65 -17.35 4.00
CA LYS A 88 1.06 -17.18 2.67
C LYS A 88 -0.19 -16.29 2.75
N THR A 89 -0.26 -15.29 1.89
CA THR A 89 -1.32 -14.28 1.90
C THR A 89 -1.60 -13.78 0.49
N SER A 90 -2.83 -13.37 0.23
CA SER A 90 -3.22 -12.63 -0.98
C SER A 90 -3.18 -11.10 -0.80
N ASN A 91 -2.72 -10.61 0.35
CA ASN A 91 -2.56 -9.19 0.57
C ASN A 91 -1.38 -8.66 -0.27
N PRO A 92 -1.62 -7.79 -1.27
CA PRO A 92 -0.58 -7.35 -2.18
C PRO A 92 0.53 -6.55 -1.49
N TYR A 93 0.23 -5.79 -0.46
CA TYR A 93 1.21 -4.97 0.25
C TYR A 93 2.17 -5.83 1.06
N LYS A 94 1.67 -6.88 1.71
CA LYS A 94 2.51 -7.88 2.38
C LYS A 94 3.38 -8.63 1.37
N GLN A 95 2.81 -9.06 0.25
CA GLN A 95 3.57 -9.73 -0.81
C GLN A 95 4.69 -8.85 -1.37
N ILE A 96 4.45 -7.55 -1.57
CA ILE A 96 5.46 -6.59 -2.00
C ILE A 96 6.59 -6.49 -0.97
N THR A 97 6.26 -6.32 0.30
CA THR A 97 7.25 -6.27 1.39
C THR A 97 8.09 -7.54 1.45
N TYR A 98 7.46 -8.69 1.34
CA TYR A 98 8.15 -10.00 1.33
C TYR A 98 9.03 -10.17 0.10
N GLY A 99 8.55 -9.75 -1.07
CA GLY A 99 9.31 -9.81 -2.32
C GLY A 99 10.55 -8.92 -2.28
N LEU A 100 10.43 -7.71 -1.76
CA LEU A 100 11.57 -6.81 -1.58
C LEU A 100 12.56 -7.36 -0.55
N HIS A 101 12.09 -7.96 0.52
CA HIS A 101 12.96 -8.66 1.49
C HIS A 101 13.72 -9.82 0.85
N TYR A 102 13.06 -10.62 0.04
CA TYR A 102 13.70 -11.70 -0.71
C TYR A 102 14.80 -11.16 -1.66
N ILE A 103 14.51 -10.08 -2.39
CA ILE A 103 15.50 -9.43 -3.25
C ILE A 103 16.67 -8.87 -2.43
N GLN A 104 16.40 -8.32 -1.24
CA GLN A 104 17.46 -7.86 -0.33
C GLN A 104 18.39 -9.00 0.07
N MET A 105 17.84 -10.16 0.38
CA MET A 105 18.63 -11.31 0.85
C MET A 105 19.39 -12.02 -0.29
N ARG A 106 18.80 -12.11 -1.48
CA ARG A 106 19.34 -12.89 -2.61
C ARG A 106 20.18 -12.05 -3.57
N TYR A 107 19.88 -10.76 -3.70
CA TYR A 107 20.46 -9.88 -4.70
C TYR A 107 20.99 -8.57 -4.11
N ALA A 108 21.30 -8.56 -2.82
CA ALA A 108 21.78 -7.37 -2.09
C ALA A 108 20.89 -6.12 -2.30
N GLY A 109 19.58 -6.32 -2.40
CA GLY A 109 18.60 -5.26 -2.59
C GLY A 109 18.44 -4.77 -4.04
N SER A 110 19.15 -5.38 -5.01
CA SER A 110 19.04 -4.97 -6.41
C SER A 110 17.97 -5.76 -7.17
N ALA A 111 16.86 -5.12 -7.43
CA ALA A 111 15.83 -5.64 -8.33
C ALA A 111 16.34 -5.76 -9.77
N CYS A 112 17.33 -4.94 -10.15
CA CYS A 112 17.94 -5.04 -11.45
C CYS A 112 18.79 -6.30 -11.61
N LEU A 113 19.50 -6.74 -10.57
CA LEU A 113 20.19 -8.04 -10.58
C LEU A 113 19.20 -9.21 -10.60
N ALA A 114 18.11 -9.12 -9.83
CA ALA A 114 17.05 -10.12 -9.87
C ALA A 114 16.42 -10.25 -11.26
N TRP A 115 16.12 -9.13 -11.89
CA TRP A 115 15.60 -9.11 -13.27
C TRP A 115 16.61 -9.69 -14.29
N GLN A 116 17.88 -9.37 -14.14
CA GLN A 116 18.92 -9.95 -14.99
C GLN A 116 18.99 -11.47 -14.83
N HIS A 117 18.90 -11.95 -13.60
CA HIS A 117 18.88 -13.39 -13.29
C HIS A 117 17.66 -14.08 -13.92
N GLU A 118 16.47 -13.49 -13.73
CA GLU A 118 15.23 -13.99 -14.35
C GLU A 118 15.35 -14.11 -15.86
N ARG A 119 15.89 -13.11 -16.53
CA ARG A 119 16.08 -13.14 -17.98
C ARG A 119 17.04 -14.23 -18.46
N ASN A 120 18.04 -14.55 -17.65
CA ASN A 120 19.07 -15.52 -18.02
C ASN A 120 18.66 -16.95 -17.70
N TYR A 121 17.87 -17.16 -16.65
CA TYR A 121 17.61 -18.48 -16.10
C TYR A 121 16.12 -18.80 -15.96
N ASN A 122 15.21 -17.89 -16.24
CA ASN A 122 13.75 -18.00 -16.06
C ASN A 122 13.31 -18.26 -14.59
N TRP A 123 14.06 -17.72 -13.65
CA TRP A 123 13.74 -17.68 -12.20
C TRP A 123 14.63 -16.66 -11.50
N TYR A 124 14.20 -16.23 -10.32
CA TYR A 124 14.99 -15.32 -9.47
C TYR A 124 14.90 -15.64 -7.99
#